data_2de39aab23fd773ab35371fd59ae84fd
#
_entry.id   2de39aab23fd773ab35371fd59ae84fd
#
_cell.length_a   1.000
_cell.length_b   1.000
_cell.length_c   1.000
_cell.angle_alpha   90.00
_cell.angle_beta   90.00
_cell.angle_gamma   90.00
#
_symmetry.space_group_name_H-M   'P 1'
#
loop_
_entity.id
_entity.type
_entity.pdbx_description
1 polymer ?
#
loop_
_entity_poly.entity_id
_entity_poly.type
_entity_poly.pdbx_seq_one_letter_code
_entity_poly.pdbx_strand_id
1 'polypeptide(L)'
;MEQDAINAGTENFNLPHDVVQLPSGGIFYKSKKKSVKVGYLTATDENALMAGRGTNDNIIMSLLRNKLYEHDLRPEELIDGDVEAILIFLRNTSFGPEYNVTLTDPKTDKTFSHSVILDELNIKKTEFKPDENGLFTTVLPKSGVTVKLRPLTYADTMEISSIVDTYPVGRTAPLITLRLMKHIVEVNGDTDKSNIAIFVNNLPIMDSKYIRNFVRDNQPSLELT
;
A
#
# COMPACT_ATOMS: atom_id res chain seq x y z
N MET A 1 -28.27 2.82 21.16
CA MET A 1 -29.07 1.61 21.46
C MET A 1 -29.31 0.71 20.25
N GLU A 2 -29.48 1.24 19.03
CA GLU A 2 -29.64 0.41 17.82
C GLU A 2 -28.30 -0.16 17.29
N GLN A 3 -27.21 0.57 17.46
CA GLN A 3 -25.86 0.16 17.05
C GLN A 3 -25.30 -0.98 17.90
N ASP A 4 -25.64 -1.01 19.19
CA ASP A 4 -25.18 -2.06 20.13
C ASP A 4 -25.95 -3.39 19.93
N ALA A 5 -27.19 -3.33 19.44
CA ALA A 5 -27.99 -4.51 19.13
C ALA A 5 -27.53 -5.25 17.87
N ILE A 6 -26.94 -4.51 16.90
CA ILE A 6 -26.38 -5.09 15.66
C ILE A 6 -25.05 -5.82 15.95
N ASN A 7 -24.22 -5.29 16.84
CA ASN A 7 -22.96 -5.93 17.23
C ASN A 7 -23.17 -7.19 18.10
N ALA A 8 -24.19 -7.24 18.93
CA ALA A 8 -24.50 -8.40 19.77
C ALA A 8 -24.99 -9.63 18.95
N GLY A 9 -25.48 -9.41 17.72
CA GLY A 9 -25.94 -10.49 16.83
C GLY A 9 -24.85 -11.15 16.01
N THR A 10 -23.69 -10.50 15.83
CA THR A 10 -22.58 -11.00 14.99
C THR A 10 -21.57 -11.87 15.74
N GLU A 11 -21.54 -11.82 17.06
CA GLU A 11 -20.63 -12.64 17.88
C GLU A 11 -20.92 -14.16 17.81
N ASN A 12 -22.10 -14.57 17.37
CA ASN A 12 -22.49 -15.98 17.26
C ASN A 12 -22.32 -16.58 15.85
N PHE A 13 -22.00 -15.78 14.83
CA PHE A 13 -21.66 -16.29 13.52
C PHE A 13 -20.13 -16.31 13.37
N ASN A 14 -19.55 -17.51 13.39
CA ASN A 14 -18.16 -17.71 13.05
C ASN A 14 -17.97 -17.37 11.56
N LEU A 15 -17.83 -16.08 11.25
CA LEU A 15 -17.69 -15.62 9.88
C LEU A 15 -16.44 -16.25 9.26
N PRO A 16 -16.55 -16.83 8.08
CA PRO A 16 -15.43 -17.48 7.43
C PRO A 16 -14.31 -16.48 7.18
N HIS A 17 -13.09 -16.91 7.46
CA HIS A 17 -11.87 -16.13 7.27
C HIS A 17 -10.70 -17.07 6.94
N ASP A 18 -9.69 -16.54 6.29
CA ASP A 18 -8.44 -17.22 6.01
C ASP A 18 -7.24 -16.40 6.47
N VAL A 19 -6.07 -17.05 6.44
CA VAL A 19 -4.79 -16.43 6.77
C VAL A 19 -4.09 -16.02 5.49
N VAL A 20 -3.90 -14.72 5.31
CA VAL A 20 -3.19 -14.12 4.18
C VAL A 20 -1.73 -13.87 4.56
N GLN A 21 -0.79 -14.42 3.77
CA GLN A 21 0.63 -14.13 3.93
C GLN A 21 0.95 -12.72 3.41
N LEU A 22 1.68 -11.94 4.20
CA LEU A 22 2.09 -10.60 3.82
C LEU A 22 3.40 -10.65 3.01
N PRO A 23 3.46 -10.09 1.79
CA PRO A 23 4.68 -9.99 0.99
C PRO A 23 5.87 -9.41 1.74
N SER A 24 5.64 -8.49 2.67
CA SER A 24 6.67 -7.89 3.53
C SER A 24 7.30 -8.86 4.53
N GLY A 25 6.65 -10.01 4.80
CA GLY A 25 7.03 -10.88 5.91
C GLY A 25 7.01 -10.20 7.27
N GLY A 26 6.30 -9.07 7.39
CA GLY A 26 6.11 -8.32 8.63
C GLY A 26 7.31 -7.46 9.06
N ILE A 27 8.36 -7.33 8.26
CA ILE A 27 9.61 -6.65 8.68
C ILE A 27 9.41 -5.16 8.97
N PHE A 28 8.40 -4.52 8.35
CA PHE A 28 8.10 -3.09 8.51
C PHE A 28 7.18 -2.79 9.70
N TYR A 29 6.65 -3.81 10.39
CA TYR A 29 5.70 -3.65 11.48
C TYR A 29 6.34 -3.91 12.85
N LYS A 30 5.90 -3.18 13.86
CA LYS A 30 6.31 -3.43 15.25
C LYS A 30 5.93 -4.83 15.72
N SER A 31 4.76 -5.31 15.29
CA SER A 31 4.26 -6.65 15.59
C SER A 31 5.06 -7.78 14.94
N LYS A 32 5.86 -7.47 13.90
CA LYS A 32 6.59 -8.45 13.06
C LYS A 32 5.68 -9.55 12.50
N LYS A 33 4.39 -9.29 12.34
CA LYS A 33 3.42 -10.23 11.78
C LYS A 33 3.70 -10.52 10.32
N LYS A 34 3.85 -11.81 10.01
CA LYS A 34 4.10 -12.30 8.65
C LYS A 34 2.83 -12.63 7.89
N SER A 35 1.73 -12.76 8.60
CA SER A 35 0.41 -13.09 8.05
C SER A 35 -0.68 -12.46 8.90
N VAL A 36 -1.84 -12.29 8.31
CA VAL A 36 -3.02 -11.69 8.94
C VAL A 36 -4.27 -12.52 8.66
N LYS A 37 -5.22 -12.49 9.61
CA LYS A 37 -6.54 -13.10 9.41
C LYS A 37 -7.44 -12.11 8.69
N VAL A 38 -8.02 -12.54 7.56
CA VAL A 38 -8.89 -11.70 6.72
C VAL A 38 -10.22 -12.40 6.52
N GLY A 39 -11.30 -11.72 6.91
CA GLY A 39 -12.67 -12.20 6.70
C GLY A 39 -13.09 -12.06 5.24
N TYR A 40 -14.01 -12.92 4.79
CA TYR A 40 -14.55 -12.85 3.43
C TYR A 40 -15.51 -11.67 3.25
N LEU A 41 -15.67 -11.21 2.01
CA LEU A 41 -16.66 -10.20 1.67
C LEU A 41 -18.08 -10.76 1.89
N THR A 42 -18.96 -9.90 2.38
CA THR A 42 -20.37 -10.19 2.61
C THR A 42 -21.24 -9.38 1.66
N ALA A 43 -22.53 -9.72 1.56
CA ALA A 43 -23.49 -8.92 0.80
C ALA A 43 -23.56 -7.45 1.27
N THR A 44 -23.31 -7.18 2.55
CA THR A 44 -23.23 -5.81 3.08
C THR A 44 -22.01 -5.06 2.50
N ASP A 45 -20.85 -5.74 2.38
CA ASP A 45 -19.66 -5.15 1.76
C ASP A 45 -19.89 -4.89 0.28
N GLU A 46 -20.55 -5.80 -0.43
CA GLU A 46 -20.92 -5.62 -1.83
C GLU A 46 -21.81 -4.38 -2.02
N ASN A 47 -22.82 -4.21 -1.18
CA ASN A 47 -23.68 -3.02 -1.20
C ASN A 47 -22.86 -1.72 -0.97
N ALA A 48 -21.88 -1.75 -0.05
CA ALA A 48 -21.02 -0.60 0.21
C ALA A 48 -20.10 -0.27 -0.98
N LEU A 49 -19.55 -1.30 -1.63
CA LEU A 49 -18.73 -1.15 -2.84
C LEU A 49 -19.54 -0.60 -4.02
N MET A 50 -20.78 -1.08 -4.22
CA MET A 50 -21.67 -0.61 -5.29
C MET A 50 -22.20 0.81 -5.04
N ALA A 51 -22.37 1.21 -3.80
CA ALA A 51 -22.88 2.54 -3.46
C ALA A 51 -21.92 3.68 -3.88
N GLY A 52 -20.64 3.40 -4.07
CA GLY A 52 -19.64 4.32 -4.63
C GLY A 52 -19.51 5.66 -3.89
N ARG A 53 -19.94 5.74 -2.63
CA ARG A 53 -19.94 6.97 -1.85
C ARG A 53 -18.57 7.17 -1.18
N GLY A 54 -17.74 8.00 -1.77
CA GLY A 54 -16.43 8.36 -1.24
C GLY A 54 -15.32 8.22 -2.28
N THR A 55 -14.08 8.58 -1.89
CA THR A 55 -12.89 8.26 -2.67
C THR A 55 -12.60 6.76 -2.56
N ASN A 56 -11.97 6.19 -3.57
CA ASN A 56 -11.58 4.77 -3.56
C ASN A 56 -10.77 4.42 -2.31
N ASP A 57 -9.89 5.30 -1.86
CA ASP A 57 -9.05 5.10 -0.67
C ASP A 57 -9.89 4.96 0.61
N ASN A 58 -10.96 5.74 0.77
CA ASN A 58 -11.85 5.65 1.93
C ASN A 58 -12.66 4.34 1.95
N ILE A 59 -13.07 3.86 0.77
CA ILE A 59 -13.79 2.59 0.63
C ILE A 59 -12.87 1.43 0.99
N ILE A 60 -11.65 1.42 0.46
CA ILE A 60 -10.64 0.40 0.75
C ILE A 60 -10.28 0.40 2.25
N MET A 61 -10.06 1.56 2.86
CA MET A 61 -9.76 1.65 4.28
C MET A 61 -10.89 1.11 5.16
N SER A 62 -12.15 1.46 4.83
CA SER A 62 -13.31 0.94 5.54
C SER A 62 -13.40 -0.59 5.43
N LEU A 63 -13.15 -1.11 4.22
CA LEU A 63 -13.13 -2.55 3.96
C LEU A 63 -12.06 -3.26 4.78
N LEU A 64 -10.82 -2.75 4.77
CA LEU A 64 -9.71 -3.31 5.54
C LEU A 64 -9.99 -3.31 7.04
N ARG A 65 -10.55 -2.21 7.60
CA ARG A 65 -10.93 -2.13 9.02
C ARG A 65 -11.97 -3.17 9.41
N ASN A 66 -12.90 -3.50 8.51
CA ASN A 66 -13.96 -4.46 8.76
C ASN A 66 -13.52 -5.92 8.56
N LYS A 67 -12.51 -6.16 7.72
CA LYS A 67 -12.09 -7.52 7.32
C LYS A 67 -10.78 -7.98 7.95
N LEU A 68 -9.95 -7.09 8.45
CA LEU A 68 -8.70 -7.44 9.13
C LEU A 68 -8.99 -7.77 10.61
N TYR A 69 -8.88 -9.05 10.98
CA TYR A 69 -9.14 -9.53 12.36
C TYR A 69 -7.86 -9.54 13.20
N GLU A 70 -7.18 -8.39 13.24
CA GLU A 70 -5.93 -8.23 13.98
C GLU A 70 -6.03 -7.07 14.98
N HIS A 71 -5.53 -7.26 16.20
CA HIS A 71 -5.56 -6.24 17.24
C HIS A 71 -4.26 -5.43 17.33
N ASP A 72 -3.16 -6.01 16.85
CA ASP A 72 -1.79 -5.51 16.99
C ASP A 72 -1.19 -5.00 15.66
N LEU A 73 -1.97 -4.99 14.58
CA LEU A 73 -1.62 -4.43 13.29
C LEU A 73 -2.86 -3.75 12.68
N ARG A 74 -2.82 -2.43 12.60
CA ARG A 74 -3.93 -1.64 12.05
C ARG A 74 -3.79 -1.50 10.52
N PRO A 75 -4.90 -1.42 9.77
CA PRO A 75 -4.89 -1.22 8.32
C PRO A 75 -4.04 -0.03 7.86
N GLU A 76 -4.04 1.05 8.65
CA GLU A 76 -3.27 2.27 8.38
C GLU A 76 -1.76 2.06 8.37
N GLU A 77 -1.27 1.04 9.09
CA GLU A 77 0.15 0.71 9.22
C GLU A 77 0.65 -0.19 8.08
N LEU A 78 -0.27 -0.82 7.33
CA LEU A 78 0.10 -1.69 6.21
C LEU A 78 0.82 -0.91 5.11
N ILE A 79 1.85 -1.51 4.53
CA ILE A 79 2.48 -1.01 3.30
C ILE A 79 1.66 -1.39 2.07
N ASP A 80 1.80 -0.62 0.99
CA ASP A 80 1.00 -0.80 -0.23
C ASP A 80 0.99 -2.23 -0.77
N GLY A 81 2.14 -2.92 -0.79
CA GLY A 81 2.22 -4.30 -1.29
C GLY A 81 1.49 -5.33 -0.42
N ASP A 82 1.38 -5.10 0.89
CA ASP A 82 0.61 -5.96 1.78
C ASP A 82 -0.90 -5.67 1.66
N VAL A 83 -1.28 -4.40 1.48
CA VAL A 83 -2.66 -4.03 1.16
C VAL A 83 -3.11 -4.69 -0.15
N GLU A 84 -2.27 -4.64 -1.19
CA GLU A 84 -2.53 -5.27 -2.48
C GLU A 84 -2.78 -6.78 -2.34
N ALA A 85 -1.94 -7.48 -1.57
CA ALA A 85 -2.12 -8.92 -1.33
C ALA A 85 -3.45 -9.24 -0.63
N ILE A 86 -3.85 -8.43 0.35
CA ILE A 86 -5.15 -8.57 1.03
C ILE A 86 -6.31 -8.30 0.07
N LEU A 87 -6.22 -7.27 -0.77
CA LEU A 87 -7.27 -6.95 -1.75
C LEU A 87 -7.40 -8.05 -2.82
N ILE A 88 -6.30 -8.62 -3.28
CA ILE A 88 -6.30 -9.77 -4.20
C ILE A 88 -6.97 -10.98 -3.55
N PHE A 89 -6.65 -11.28 -2.29
CA PHE A 89 -7.32 -12.34 -1.55
C PHE A 89 -8.84 -12.11 -1.46
N LEU A 90 -9.28 -10.92 -1.05
CA LEU A 90 -10.69 -10.56 -0.97
C LEU A 90 -11.40 -10.68 -2.31
N ARG A 91 -10.73 -10.25 -3.38
CA ARG A 91 -11.26 -10.37 -4.75
C ARG A 91 -11.38 -11.84 -5.17
N ASN A 92 -10.33 -12.65 -4.94
CA ASN A 92 -10.30 -14.05 -5.36
C ASN A 92 -11.34 -14.90 -4.65
N THR A 93 -11.51 -14.69 -3.34
CA THR A 93 -12.52 -15.42 -2.54
C THR A 93 -13.95 -15.02 -2.88
N SER A 94 -14.16 -13.84 -3.49
CA SER A 94 -15.50 -13.36 -3.85
C SER A 94 -15.89 -13.61 -5.31
N PHE A 95 -14.92 -13.56 -6.24
CA PHE A 95 -15.16 -13.59 -7.69
C PHE A 95 -14.38 -14.67 -8.43
N GLY A 96 -13.61 -15.47 -7.71
CA GLY A 96 -12.71 -16.48 -8.28
C GLY A 96 -11.35 -15.91 -8.70
N PRO A 97 -10.34 -16.77 -8.94
CA PRO A 97 -8.96 -16.35 -9.19
C PRO A 97 -8.73 -15.78 -10.59
N GLU A 98 -9.58 -16.08 -11.55
CA GLU A 98 -9.43 -15.63 -12.93
C GLU A 98 -9.76 -14.14 -13.08
N TYR A 99 -8.80 -13.37 -13.64
CA TYR A 99 -8.95 -11.94 -13.88
C TYR A 99 -8.70 -11.61 -15.35
N ASN A 100 -9.78 -11.23 -16.03
CA ASN A 100 -9.73 -10.90 -17.45
C ASN A 100 -9.40 -9.41 -17.63
N VAL A 101 -8.30 -9.13 -18.34
CA VAL A 101 -7.86 -7.78 -18.69
C VAL A 101 -7.92 -7.58 -20.20
N THR A 102 -8.29 -6.37 -20.61
CA THR A 102 -8.18 -5.95 -22.01
C THR A 102 -6.96 -5.03 -22.12
N LEU A 103 -6.00 -5.47 -22.90
CA LEU A 103 -4.74 -4.76 -23.15
C LEU A 103 -4.74 -4.17 -24.55
N THR A 104 -4.07 -3.04 -24.74
CA THR A 104 -3.84 -2.44 -26.06
C THR A 104 -2.35 -2.55 -26.39
N ASP A 105 -2.03 -3.17 -27.51
CA ASP A 105 -0.66 -3.22 -28.03
C ASP A 105 -0.24 -1.81 -28.45
N PRO A 106 0.79 -1.20 -27.83
CA PRO A 106 1.20 0.15 -28.16
C PRO A 106 1.82 0.34 -29.54
N LYS A 107 2.15 -0.77 -30.24
CA LYS A 107 2.71 -0.73 -31.60
C LYS A 107 1.65 -0.82 -32.69
N THR A 108 0.57 -1.54 -32.42
CA THR A 108 -0.44 -1.84 -33.44
C THR A 108 -1.81 -1.23 -33.14
N ASP A 109 -1.98 -0.63 -31.97
CA ASP A 109 -3.24 -0.06 -31.45
C ASP A 109 -4.39 -1.10 -31.38
N LYS A 110 -4.06 -2.39 -31.46
CA LYS A 110 -5.04 -3.47 -31.35
C LYS A 110 -5.26 -3.86 -29.91
N THR A 111 -6.52 -4.04 -29.55
CA THR A 111 -6.91 -4.58 -28.25
C THR A 111 -6.96 -6.10 -28.29
N PHE A 112 -6.52 -6.74 -27.21
CA PHE A 112 -6.64 -8.17 -26.97
C PHE A 112 -7.00 -8.44 -25.52
N SER A 113 -7.73 -9.52 -25.29
CA SER A 113 -8.04 -9.96 -23.92
C SER A 113 -7.00 -10.96 -23.47
N HIS A 114 -6.59 -10.84 -22.19
CA HIS A 114 -5.70 -11.75 -21.51
C HIS A 114 -6.28 -12.11 -20.14
N SER A 115 -6.15 -13.38 -19.75
CA SER A 115 -6.58 -13.84 -18.43
C SER A 115 -5.36 -14.05 -17.54
N VAL A 116 -5.39 -13.47 -16.35
CA VAL A 116 -4.38 -13.62 -15.32
C VAL A 116 -4.98 -14.43 -14.17
N ILE A 117 -4.25 -15.43 -13.69
CA ILE A 117 -4.64 -16.22 -12.51
C ILE A 117 -3.99 -15.59 -11.29
N LEU A 118 -4.78 -14.90 -10.50
CA LEU A 118 -4.28 -14.10 -9.37
C LEU A 118 -3.77 -14.94 -8.19
N ASP A 119 -4.15 -16.22 -8.09
CA ASP A 119 -3.63 -17.13 -7.05
C ASP A 119 -2.21 -17.61 -7.33
N GLU A 120 -1.72 -17.45 -8.57
CA GLU A 120 -0.39 -17.86 -8.99
C GLU A 120 0.66 -16.74 -8.89
N LEU A 121 0.27 -15.56 -8.40
CA LEU A 121 1.18 -14.43 -8.27
C LEU A 121 2.26 -14.72 -7.22
N ASN A 122 3.50 -14.51 -7.62
CA ASN A 122 4.66 -14.67 -6.74
C ASN A 122 4.97 -13.40 -5.97
N ILE A 123 5.62 -13.55 -4.82
CA ILE A 123 6.19 -12.40 -4.12
C ILE A 123 7.43 -11.92 -4.88
N LYS A 124 7.49 -10.63 -5.16
CA LYS A 124 8.59 -9.99 -5.84
C LYS A 124 9.90 -10.20 -5.07
N LYS A 125 10.93 -10.67 -5.76
CA LYS A 125 12.28 -10.78 -5.22
C LYS A 125 12.93 -9.39 -5.18
N THR A 126 13.44 -9.00 -4.01
CA THR A 126 14.12 -7.71 -3.80
C THR A 126 15.61 -7.93 -3.60
N GLU A 127 16.45 -7.04 -4.17
CA GLU A 127 17.91 -7.12 -4.02
C GLU A 127 18.37 -6.66 -2.64
N PHE A 128 17.80 -5.57 -2.14
CA PHE A 128 18.17 -4.98 -0.86
C PHE A 128 17.17 -5.39 0.21
N LYS A 129 17.70 -5.79 1.37
CA LYS A 129 16.91 -6.09 2.55
C LYS A 129 16.96 -4.90 3.49
N PRO A 130 15.81 -4.54 4.11
CA PRO A 130 15.80 -3.54 5.16
C PRO A 130 16.50 -4.05 6.43
N ASP A 131 16.87 -3.12 7.29
CA ASP A 131 17.39 -3.44 8.61
C ASP A 131 16.27 -3.99 9.55
N GLU A 132 16.62 -4.26 10.83
CA GLU A 132 15.67 -4.80 11.84
C GLU A 132 14.49 -3.84 12.11
N ASN A 133 14.67 -2.55 11.82
CA ASN A 133 13.64 -1.52 11.96
C ASN A 133 12.81 -1.32 10.69
N GLY A 134 13.07 -2.10 9.64
CA GLY A 134 12.39 -1.96 8.36
C GLY A 134 12.89 -0.78 7.52
N LEU A 135 14.14 -0.31 7.74
CA LEU A 135 14.70 0.81 7.02
C LEU A 135 15.75 0.35 6.01
N PHE A 136 15.73 0.93 4.83
CA PHE A 136 16.76 0.77 3.81
C PHE A 136 17.77 1.89 3.93
N THR A 137 19.06 1.58 3.94
CA THR A 137 20.13 2.57 3.90
C THR A 137 20.78 2.59 2.52
N THR A 138 20.90 3.77 1.92
CA THR A 138 21.57 3.95 0.62
C THR A 138 22.27 5.29 0.53
N VAL A 139 23.23 5.40 -0.41
CA VAL A 139 23.95 6.63 -0.72
C VAL A 139 23.44 7.18 -2.05
N LEU A 140 23.09 8.46 -2.07
CA LEU A 140 22.56 9.13 -3.25
C LEU A 140 23.65 9.38 -4.28
N PRO A 141 23.44 9.05 -5.57
CA PRO A 141 24.50 9.03 -6.56
C PRO A 141 25.04 10.42 -6.95
N LYS A 142 24.24 11.47 -6.85
CA LYS A 142 24.63 12.81 -7.24
C LYS A 142 25.17 13.64 -6.09
N SER A 143 24.49 13.61 -4.95
CA SER A 143 24.89 14.41 -3.76
C SER A 143 25.86 13.68 -2.84
N GLY A 144 26.00 12.36 -2.93
CA GLY A 144 26.80 11.56 -2.02
C GLY A 144 26.21 11.45 -0.60
N VAL A 145 25.00 11.94 -0.38
CA VAL A 145 24.34 11.95 0.93
C VAL A 145 23.82 10.55 1.26
N THR A 146 24.03 10.11 2.50
CA THR A 146 23.45 8.87 3.01
C THR A 146 22.04 9.13 3.52
N VAL A 147 21.08 8.31 3.07
CA VAL A 147 19.68 8.40 3.50
C VAL A 147 19.16 7.06 4.00
N LYS A 148 18.28 7.11 5.01
CA LYS A 148 17.46 5.96 5.38
C LYS A 148 16.04 6.14 4.85
N LEU A 149 15.53 5.10 4.23
CA LEU A 149 14.27 5.08 3.51
C LEU A 149 13.34 4.02 4.09
N ARG A 150 12.03 4.27 4.04
CA ARG A 150 10.98 3.29 4.32
C ARG A 150 9.95 3.24 3.20
N PRO A 151 9.23 2.15 3.02
CA PRO A 151 8.02 2.13 2.19
C PRO A 151 6.96 3.08 2.75
N LEU A 152 6.06 3.56 1.90
CA LEU A 152 4.86 4.24 2.38
C LEU A 152 3.93 3.26 3.07
N THR A 153 3.29 3.74 4.15
CA THR A 153 2.14 3.05 4.72
C THR A 153 0.87 3.51 4.01
N TYR A 154 -0.20 2.76 4.16
CA TYR A 154 -1.50 3.16 3.60
C TYR A 154 -1.99 4.50 4.17
N ALA A 155 -1.70 4.78 5.44
CA ALA A 155 -1.96 6.12 6.03
C ALA A 155 -1.20 7.24 5.31
N ASP A 156 0.06 7.02 4.95
CA ASP A 156 0.84 8.01 4.19
C ASP A 156 0.21 8.26 2.80
N THR A 157 -0.20 7.19 2.13
CA THR A 157 -0.85 7.27 0.81
C THR A 157 -2.18 8.04 0.90
N MET A 158 -3.02 7.76 1.91
CA MET A 158 -4.26 8.50 2.15
C MET A 158 -4.01 9.99 2.46
N GLU A 159 -3.02 10.30 3.30
CA GLU A 159 -2.67 11.70 3.63
C GLU A 159 -2.21 12.45 2.37
N ILE A 160 -1.37 11.84 1.55
CA ILE A 160 -0.91 12.43 0.29
C ILE A 160 -2.10 12.65 -0.67
N SER A 161 -2.98 11.66 -0.81
CA SER A 161 -4.19 11.75 -1.64
C SER A 161 -5.08 12.91 -1.20
N SER A 162 -5.34 13.03 0.09
CA SER A 162 -6.14 14.13 0.67
C SER A 162 -5.52 15.51 0.38
N ILE A 163 -4.20 15.65 0.47
CA ILE A 163 -3.53 16.91 0.11
C ILE A 163 -3.70 17.20 -1.37
N VAL A 164 -3.55 16.21 -2.24
CA VAL A 164 -3.69 16.35 -3.70
C VAL A 164 -5.12 16.78 -4.06
N ASP A 165 -6.13 16.13 -3.47
CA ASP A 165 -7.55 16.39 -3.74
C ASP A 165 -7.99 17.81 -3.30
N THR A 166 -7.36 18.34 -2.25
CA THR A 166 -7.63 19.70 -1.76
C THR A 166 -6.74 20.77 -2.40
N TYR A 167 -5.86 20.37 -3.34
CA TYR A 167 -4.94 21.33 -3.95
C TYR A 167 -5.68 22.31 -4.88
N PRO A 168 -5.29 23.59 -4.91
CA PRO A 168 -6.00 24.59 -5.69
C PRO A 168 -6.09 24.26 -7.18
N VAL A 169 -7.28 24.42 -7.76
CA VAL A 169 -7.52 24.23 -9.19
C VAL A 169 -6.56 25.09 -10.03
N GLY A 170 -5.95 24.48 -11.05
CA GLY A 170 -4.98 25.14 -11.92
C GLY A 170 -3.54 25.15 -11.39
N ARG A 171 -3.28 24.54 -10.22
CA ARG A 171 -1.93 24.34 -9.72
C ARG A 171 -1.62 22.84 -9.66
N THR A 172 -0.36 22.47 -9.91
CA THR A 172 0.09 21.08 -9.79
C THR A 172 0.49 20.78 -8.35
N ALA A 173 -0.15 19.79 -7.73
CA ALA A 173 0.21 19.34 -6.39
C ALA A 173 1.66 18.79 -6.39
N PRO A 174 2.45 19.04 -5.33
CA PRO A 174 3.85 18.63 -5.25
C PRO A 174 3.99 17.15 -4.86
N LEU A 175 3.35 16.24 -5.62
CA LEU A 175 3.22 14.82 -5.30
C LEU A 175 4.57 14.12 -5.08
N ILE A 176 5.58 14.45 -5.92
CA ILE A 176 6.93 13.86 -5.78
C ILE A 176 7.55 14.25 -4.44
N THR A 177 7.48 15.52 -4.08
CA THR A 177 8.05 16.04 -2.84
C THR A 177 7.34 15.46 -1.61
N LEU A 178 6.00 15.39 -1.65
CA LEU A 178 5.20 14.78 -0.58
C LEU A 178 5.60 13.32 -0.35
N ARG A 179 5.72 12.52 -1.41
CA ARG A 179 6.15 11.12 -1.31
C ARG A 179 7.57 10.99 -0.77
N LEU A 180 8.52 11.80 -1.26
CA LEU A 180 9.90 11.77 -0.77
C LEU A 180 10.01 12.12 0.70
N MET A 181 9.24 13.10 1.21
CA MET A 181 9.17 13.46 2.62
C MET A 181 8.65 12.31 3.51
N LYS A 182 7.84 11.42 2.95
CA LYS A 182 7.34 10.23 3.67
C LYS A 182 8.29 9.03 3.58
N HIS A 183 9.01 8.89 2.47
CA HIS A 183 10.00 7.83 2.29
C HIS A 183 11.27 8.07 3.12
N ILE A 184 11.78 9.31 3.17
CA ILE A 184 13.04 9.65 3.84
C ILE A 184 12.79 9.82 5.33
N VAL A 185 13.44 9.02 6.16
CA VAL A 185 13.34 9.10 7.62
C VAL A 185 14.61 9.63 8.29
N GLU A 186 15.73 9.62 7.58
CA GLU A 186 17.02 10.11 8.08
C GLU A 186 17.90 10.59 6.91
N VAL A 187 18.63 11.68 7.11
CA VAL A 187 19.59 12.25 6.17
C VAL A 187 20.90 12.50 6.93
N ASN A 188 21.98 11.74 6.60
CA ASN A 188 23.28 11.82 7.26
C ASN A 188 23.20 11.76 8.81
N GLY A 189 22.28 10.96 9.37
CA GLY A 189 22.07 10.83 10.80
C GLY A 189 21.05 11.82 11.39
N ASP A 190 20.60 12.80 10.62
CA ASP A 190 19.57 13.76 11.04
C ASP A 190 18.16 13.21 10.75
N THR A 191 17.30 13.19 11.77
CA THR A 191 15.91 12.69 11.72
C THR A 191 14.87 13.81 11.85
N ASP A 192 15.31 15.09 11.95
CA ASP A 192 14.41 16.23 12.07
C ASP A 192 13.60 16.41 10.79
N LYS A 193 12.28 16.41 10.91
CA LYS A 193 11.35 16.50 9.77
C LYS A 193 11.48 17.82 9.02
N SER A 194 11.81 18.91 9.68
CA SER A 194 11.97 20.23 9.04
C SER A 194 13.23 20.25 8.19
N ASN A 195 14.33 19.67 8.69
CA ASN A 195 15.57 19.54 7.94
C ASN A 195 15.42 18.58 6.75
N ILE A 196 14.73 17.46 6.93
CA ILE A 196 14.38 16.54 5.84
C ILE A 196 13.54 17.26 4.78
N ALA A 197 12.56 18.08 5.17
CA ALA A 197 11.75 18.83 4.22
C ALA A 197 12.58 19.85 3.41
N ILE A 198 13.51 20.55 4.06
CA ILE A 198 14.45 21.46 3.40
C ILE A 198 15.35 20.69 2.42
N PHE A 199 15.88 19.54 2.85
CA PHE A 199 16.68 18.67 2.01
C PHE A 199 15.92 18.20 0.76
N VAL A 200 14.69 17.69 0.94
CA VAL A 200 13.84 17.20 -0.17
C VAL A 200 13.53 18.30 -1.18
N ASN A 201 13.23 19.52 -0.71
CA ASN A 201 12.94 20.64 -1.60
C ASN A 201 14.15 21.09 -2.45
N ASN A 202 15.37 20.80 -1.99
CA ASN A 202 16.61 21.13 -2.68
C ASN A 202 17.29 19.90 -3.34
N LEU A 203 16.61 18.74 -3.32
CA LEU A 203 17.18 17.48 -3.81
C LEU A 203 17.36 17.52 -5.34
N PRO A 204 18.55 17.17 -5.87
CA PRO A 204 18.76 17.02 -7.31
C PRO A 204 17.79 16.01 -7.92
N ILE A 205 17.29 16.31 -9.12
CA ILE A 205 16.32 15.43 -9.83
C ILE A 205 16.86 14.00 -9.98
N MET A 206 18.16 13.84 -10.20
CA MET A 206 18.82 12.53 -10.32
C MET A 206 18.66 11.72 -9.03
N ASP A 207 18.90 12.32 -7.86
CA ASP A 207 18.76 11.68 -6.57
C ASP A 207 17.29 11.41 -6.23
N SER A 208 16.40 12.35 -6.55
CA SER A 208 14.94 12.15 -6.42
C SER A 208 14.47 10.95 -7.25
N LYS A 209 14.93 10.81 -8.49
CA LYS A 209 14.61 9.67 -9.35
C LYS A 209 15.19 8.37 -8.81
N TYR A 210 16.43 8.43 -8.30
CA TYR A 210 17.09 7.28 -7.68
C TYR A 210 16.28 6.75 -6.48
N ILE A 211 15.90 7.62 -5.54
CA ILE A 211 15.11 7.21 -4.36
C ILE A 211 13.81 6.52 -4.78
N ARG A 212 13.07 7.12 -5.71
CA ARG A 212 11.78 6.56 -6.17
C ARG A 212 11.95 5.20 -6.83
N ASN A 213 12.96 5.03 -7.66
CA ASN A 213 13.27 3.75 -8.27
C ASN A 213 13.73 2.74 -7.22
N PHE A 214 14.64 3.14 -6.32
CA PHE A 214 15.14 2.28 -5.26
C PHE A 214 14.00 1.72 -4.39
N VAL A 215 13.08 2.57 -3.94
CA VAL A 215 11.92 2.12 -3.14
C VAL A 215 11.02 1.21 -3.96
N ARG A 216 10.64 1.60 -5.19
CA ARG A 216 9.83 0.77 -6.08
C ARG A 216 10.43 -0.62 -6.29
N ASP A 217 11.75 -0.67 -6.51
CA ASP A 217 12.43 -1.92 -6.86
C ASP A 217 12.65 -2.83 -5.64
N ASN A 218 12.72 -2.27 -4.43
CA ASN A 218 13.02 -2.99 -3.19
C ASN A 218 11.86 -3.12 -2.20
N GLN A 219 10.73 -2.44 -2.41
CA GLN A 219 9.56 -2.70 -1.57
C GLN A 219 8.92 -4.04 -1.95
N PRO A 220 8.51 -4.85 -0.94
CA PRO A 220 7.79 -6.09 -1.18
C PRO A 220 6.42 -5.83 -1.82
N SER A 221 6.06 -6.64 -2.80
CA SER A 221 4.77 -6.63 -3.47
C SER A 221 4.54 -7.99 -4.13
N LEU A 222 3.38 -8.21 -4.72
CA LEU A 222 3.15 -9.30 -5.65
C LEU A 222 3.70 -8.94 -7.05
N GLU A 223 4.16 -9.94 -7.80
CA GLU A 223 4.54 -9.79 -9.21
C GLU A 223 3.29 -9.83 -10.08
N LEU A 224 2.90 -8.66 -10.61
CA LEU A 224 1.76 -8.51 -11.51
C LEU A 224 2.16 -8.57 -13.00
N THR A 225 3.39 -9.03 -13.30
CA THR A 225 3.96 -9.08 -14.65
C THR A 225 4.37 -10.49 -15.01
#